data_60ebcfe8f6251e8f244010459218e19e
#
_entry.id   60ebcfe8f6251e8f244010459218e19e
#
_cell.length_a   1.000
_cell.length_b   1.000
_cell.length_c   1.000
_cell.angle_alpha   90.00
_cell.angle_beta   90.00
_cell.angle_gamma   90.00
#
_symmetry.space_group_name_H-M   'P 1'
#
loop_
_entity.id
_entity.type
_entity.pdbx_description
1 polymer ?
#
loop_
_entity_poly.entity_id
_entity_poly.type
_entity_poly.pdbx_seq_one_letter_code
_entity_poly.pdbx_strand_id
1 'polypeptide(L)'
;MESYSALAASYDELTQDVGYEKRAAFVEKLFLRSHIPVHTVLDLACGTGTMTALLTERGYELIGVDGSEDMLLEAREKAQTLTGVPPLFLH
;
A
#
# COMPACT_ATOMS: atom_id res chain seq x y z
N MET A 1 13.84 -4.36 -15.47
CA MET A 1 14.51 -3.07 -15.23
C MET A 1 15.25 -3.12 -13.91
N GLU A 2 16.55 -3.39 -13.98
CA GLU A 2 17.34 -3.65 -12.78
C GLU A 2 17.42 -2.47 -11.83
N SER A 3 17.57 -1.25 -12.38
CA SER A 3 17.63 -0.05 -11.55
C SER A 3 16.33 0.18 -10.79
N TYR A 4 15.21 -0.25 -11.35
CA TYR A 4 13.92 -0.12 -10.69
C TYR A 4 13.75 -1.14 -9.57
N SER A 5 14.26 -2.37 -9.76
CA SER A 5 14.26 -3.38 -8.69
C SER A 5 15.10 -2.93 -7.50
N ALA A 6 16.30 -2.40 -7.77
CA ALA A 6 17.15 -1.86 -6.72
C ALA A 6 16.49 -0.67 -6.02
N LEU A 7 15.79 0.17 -6.79
CA LEU A 7 15.06 1.30 -6.24
C LEU A 7 13.92 0.85 -5.33
N ALA A 8 13.22 -0.23 -5.68
CA ALA A 8 12.12 -0.72 -4.86
C ALA A 8 12.61 -1.11 -3.46
N ALA A 9 13.71 -1.86 -3.38
CA ALA A 9 14.27 -2.27 -2.09
C ALA A 9 14.77 -1.06 -1.29
N SER A 10 15.53 -0.15 -1.93
CA SER A 10 16.05 1.04 -1.27
C SER A 10 14.94 1.99 -0.84
N TYR A 11 13.94 2.16 -1.69
CA TYR A 11 12.81 3.03 -1.39
C TYR A 11 12.11 2.58 -0.12
N ASP A 12 11.89 1.27 0.02
CA ASP A 12 11.20 0.73 1.19
C ASP A 12 12.01 0.96 2.47
N GLU A 13 13.32 0.81 2.41
CA GLU A 13 14.19 1.08 3.56
C GLU A 13 14.16 2.55 3.98
N LEU A 14 14.18 3.47 2.99
CA LEU A 14 14.23 4.90 3.25
C LEU A 14 12.91 5.49 3.69
N THR A 15 11.80 4.91 3.24
CA THR A 15 10.46 5.47 3.49
C THR A 15 9.64 4.69 4.49
N GLN A 16 10.19 3.61 5.03
CA GLN A 16 9.56 2.80 6.04
C GLN A 16 9.62 3.52 7.38
N ASP A 17 8.91 4.61 7.49
CA ASP A 17 9.01 5.46 8.64
C ASP A 17 7.66 6.01 9.09
N VAL A 18 7.73 6.89 10.07
CA VAL A 18 6.59 7.58 10.65
C VAL A 18 5.79 8.37 9.61
N GLY A 19 6.43 8.76 8.49
CA GLY A 19 5.76 9.50 7.43
C GLY A 19 4.62 8.73 6.79
N TYR A 20 4.81 7.45 6.50
CA TYR A 20 3.74 6.63 5.94
C TYR A 20 2.62 6.40 6.94
N GLU A 21 2.95 6.17 8.20
CA GLU A 21 1.95 6.02 9.25
C GLU A 21 1.08 7.27 9.37
N LYS A 22 1.70 8.44 9.34
CA LYS A 22 0.97 9.70 9.38
C LYS A 22 0.08 9.90 8.17
N ARG A 23 0.55 9.51 6.99
CA ARG A 23 -0.24 9.59 5.77
C ARG A 23 -1.45 8.67 5.82
N ALA A 24 -1.26 7.44 6.29
CA ALA A 24 -2.36 6.49 6.43
C ALA A 24 -3.41 7.02 7.40
N ALA A 25 -2.98 7.57 8.53
CA ALA A 25 -3.90 8.18 9.49
C ALA A 25 -4.64 9.36 8.90
N PHE A 26 -3.98 10.20 8.11
CA PHE A 26 -4.60 11.34 7.46
C PHE A 26 -5.63 10.90 6.41
N VAL A 27 -5.28 9.91 5.60
CA VAL A 27 -6.19 9.37 4.58
C VAL A 27 -7.42 8.78 5.26
N GLU A 28 -7.25 8.03 6.33
CA GLU A 28 -8.38 7.48 7.06
C GLU A 28 -9.28 8.58 7.63
N LYS A 29 -8.69 9.67 8.12
CA LYS A 29 -9.47 10.82 8.58
C LYS A 29 -10.37 11.36 7.49
N LEU A 30 -9.85 11.44 6.25
CA LEU A 30 -10.65 11.88 5.11
C LEU A 30 -11.79 10.91 4.82
N PHE A 31 -11.52 9.60 4.89
CA PHE A 31 -12.55 8.59 4.70
C PHE A 31 -13.65 8.71 5.74
N LEU A 32 -13.29 8.91 7.00
CA LEU A 32 -14.26 9.00 8.09
C LEU A 32 -15.09 10.28 8.01
N ARG A 33 -14.60 11.32 7.37
CA ARG A 33 -15.34 12.56 7.12
C ARG A 33 -16.21 12.49 5.89
N SER A 34 -16.03 11.46 5.05
CA SER A 34 -16.84 11.29 3.86
C SER A 34 -18.30 10.97 4.25
N HIS A 35 -19.25 11.46 3.46
CA HIS A 35 -20.65 11.12 3.64
C HIS A 35 -20.98 9.73 3.13
N ILE A 36 -20.02 9.09 2.44
CA ILE A 36 -20.16 7.74 1.89
C ILE A 36 -19.23 6.82 2.66
N PRO A 37 -19.72 5.69 3.19
CA PRO A 37 -18.83 4.74 3.85
C PRO A 37 -17.76 4.21 2.89
N VAL A 38 -16.50 4.24 3.31
CA VAL A 38 -15.39 3.76 2.49
C VAL A 38 -15.02 2.35 2.98
N HIS A 39 -15.09 1.37 2.09
CA HIS A 39 -14.73 -0.01 2.38
C HIS A 39 -13.60 -0.49 1.48
N THR A 40 -13.70 -0.18 0.18
CA THR A 40 -12.73 -0.61 -0.82
C THR A 40 -11.94 0.60 -1.30
N VAL A 41 -10.62 0.45 -1.37
CA VAL A 41 -9.69 1.52 -1.75
C VAL A 41 -8.83 1.05 -2.89
N LEU A 42 -8.74 1.86 -3.93
CA LEU A 42 -7.87 1.61 -5.07
C LEU A 42 -6.61 2.47 -4.88
N ASP A 43 -5.47 1.80 -4.78
CA ASP A 43 -4.17 2.45 -4.60
C ASP A 43 -3.43 2.43 -5.94
N LEU A 44 -3.53 3.51 -6.68
CA LEU A 44 -2.85 3.65 -7.98
C LEU A 44 -1.37 3.95 -7.76
N ALA A 45 -0.52 3.28 -8.54
CA ALA A 45 0.93 3.36 -8.39
C ALA A 45 1.35 2.99 -6.96
N CYS A 46 0.88 1.82 -6.50
CA CYS A 46 1.06 1.39 -5.11
C CYS A 46 2.53 1.12 -4.74
N GLY A 47 3.41 0.96 -5.70
CA GLY A 47 4.82 0.69 -5.46
C GLY A 47 5.02 -0.58 -4.67
N THR A 48 5.82 -0.52 -3.60
CA THR A 48 6.09 -1.66 -2.73
C THR A 48 4.96 -1.96 -1.75
N GLY A 49 3.85 -1.23 -1.84
CA GLY A 49 2.64 -1.53 -1.09
C GLY A 49 2.64 -1.10 0.37
N THR A 50 3.48 -0.14 0.74
CA THR A 50 3.54 0.32 2.14
C THR A 50 2.20 0.93 2.57
N MET A 51 1.65 1.86 1.77
CA MET A 51 0.36 2.46 2.09
C MET A 51 -0.76 1.42 2.02
N THR A 52 -0.72 0.54 1.01
CA THR A 52 -1.67 -0.56 0.88
C THR A 52 -1.67 -1.41 2.15
N ALA A 53 -0.49 -1.77 2.64
CA ALA A 53 -0.37 -2.59 3.85
C ALA A 53 -0.96 -1.88 5.07
N LEU A 54 -0.66 -0.60 5.25
CA LEU A 54 -1.15 0.16 6.40
C LEU A 54 -2.67 0.29 6.40
N LEU A 55 -3.25 0.54 5.24
CA LEU A 55 -4.71 0.66 5.12
C LEU A 55 -5.39 -0.69 5.25
N THR A 56 -4.77 -1.77 4.77
CA THR A 56 -5.29 -3.13 4.97
C THR A 56 -5.41 -3.43 6.46
N GLU A 57 -4.38 -3.10 7.23
CA GLU A 57 -4.41 -3.34 8.67
C GLU A 57 -5.40 -2.47 9.42
N ARG A 58 -5.84 -1.38 8.81
CA ARG A 58 -6.89 -0.53 9.36
C ARG A 58 -8.29 -1.00 8.98
N GLY A 59 -8.39 -2.12 8.26
CA GLY A 59 -9.67 -2.76 7.97
C GLY A 59 -10.25 -2.48 6.59
N TYR A 60 -9.52 -1.79 5.72
CA TYR A 60 -9.99 -1.52 4.36
C TYR A 60 -9.63 -2.65 3.42
N GLU A 61 -10.42 -2.81 2.36
CA GLU A 61 -10.13 -3.77 1.29
C GLU A 61 -9.37 -3.03 0.20
N LEU A 62 -8.15 -3.45 -0.06
CA LEU A 62 -7.25 -2.74 -0.95
C LEU A 62 -7.06 -3.44 -2.28
N ILE A 63 -7.03 -2.64 -3.34
CA ILE A 63 -6.58 -3.06 -4.66
C ILE A 63 -5.40 -2.16 -5.02
N GLY A 64 -4.21 -2.74 -5.05
CA GLY A 64 -2.99 -2.02 -5.41
C GLY A 64 -2.66 -2.24 -6.88
N VAL A 65 -2.38 -1.17 -7.59
CA VAL A 65 -2.05 -1.22 -9.00
C VAL A 65 -0.69 -0.56 -9.23
N ASP A 66 0.17 -1.21 -9.97
CA ASP A 66 1.45 -0.62 -10.35
C ASP A 66 1.92 -1.19 -11.68
N GLY A 67 2.64 -0.37 -12.45
CA GLY A 67 3.21 -0.78 -13.72
C GLY A 67 4.52 -1.56 -13.59
N SER A 68 5.05 -1.70 -12.38
CA SER A 68 6.29 -2.42 -12.13
C SER A 68 6.02 -3.75 -11.44
N GLU A 69 6.35 -4.85 -12.11
CA GLU A 69 6.23 -6.18 -11.50
C GLU A 69 7.16 -6.35 -10.32
N ASP A 70 8.34 -5.72 -10.35
CA ASP A 70 9.29 -5.78 -9.24
C ASP A 70 8.72 -5.12 -7.98
N MET A 71 8.04 -3.99 -8.15
CA MET A 71 7.37 -3.34 -7.03
C MET A 71 6.24 -4.21 -6.48
N LEU A 72 5.45 -4.81 -7.38
CA LEU A 72 4.35 -5.67 -6.96
C LEU A 72 4.83 -6.93 -6.26
N LEU A 73 5.97 -7.46 -6.66
CA LEU A 73 6.56 -8.62 -5.97
C LEU A 73 6.87 -8.28 -4.51
N GLU A 74 7.49 -7.13 -4.28
CA GLU A 74 7.76 -6.65 -2.92
C GLU A 74 6.46 -6.41 -2.15
N ALA A 75 5.46 -5.85 -2.82
CA ALA A 75 4.17 -5.61 -2.19
C ALA A 75 3.48 -6.90 -1.77
N ARG A 76 3.52 -7.92 -2.61
CA ARG A 76 2.94 -9.23 -2.29
C ARG A 76 3.64 -9.90 -1.12
N GLU A 77 4.97 -9.81 -1.06
CA GLU A 77 5.72 -10.35 0.07
C GLU A 77 5.35 -9.64 1.37
N LYS A 78 5.28 -8.33 1.32
CA LYS A 78 4.89 -7.52 2.48
C LYS A 78 3.48 -7.88 2.96
N ALA A 79 2.59 -8.19 2.04
CA ALA A 79 1.19 -8.48 2.36
C ALA A 79 0.99 -9.82 3.04
N GLN A 80 1.96 -10.74 2.97
CA GLN A 80 1.81 -12.08 3.52
C GLN A 80 1.61 -12.11 5.04
N THR A 81 2.07 -11.09 5.73
CA THR A 81 1.98 -11.03 7.19
C THR A 81 0.88 -10.10 7.68
N LEU A 82 0.08 -9.54 6.78
CA LEU A 82 -0.96 -8.60 7.17
C LEU A 82 -2.17 -9.31 7.77
N THR A 83 -2.83 -8.64 8.71
CA THR A 83 -4.12 -9.07 9.22
C THR A 83 -5.23 -8.43 8.38
N GLY A 84 -6.42 -9.03 8.43
CA GLY A 84 -7.56 -8.52 7.67
C GLY A 84 -7.69 -9.16 6.29
N VAL A 85 -8.42 -8.49 5.40
CA VAL A 85 -8.63 -8.98 4.04
C VAL A 85 -7.37 -8.78 3.20
N PRO A 86 -6.80 -9.86 2.63
CA PRO A 86 -5.59 -9.72 1.83
C PRO A 86 -5.81 -8.78 0.64
N PRO A 87 -4.90 -7.85 0.40
CA PRO A 87 -5.03 -6.95 -0.75
C PRO A 87 -4.84 -7.70 -2.08
N LEU A 88 -5.51 -7.21 -3.11
CA LEU A 88 -5.33 -7.69 -4.47
C LEU A 88 -4.35 -6.77 -5.18
N PHE A 89 -3.36 -7.33 -5.86
CA PHE A 89 -2.39 -6.54 -6.62
C PHE A 89 -2.55 -6.82 -8.11
N LEU A 90 -2.60 -5.75 -8.91
CA LEU A 90 -2.77 -5.80 -10.36
C LEU A 90 -1.63 -5.06 -11.05
N HIS A 91 -1.13 -5.67 -12.11
CA HIS A 91 -0.08 -5.08 -12.94
C HIS A 91 -0.65 -4.19 -14.03
#